data_bcc35746d93095b6fe219caf2ad15f3c
#
_entry.id   bcc35746d93095b6fe219caf2ad15f3c
#
_cell.length_a   1.000
_cell.length_b   1.000
_cell.length_c   1.000
_cell.angle_alpha   90.00
_cell.angle_beta   90.00
_cell.angle_gamma   90.00
#
_symmetry.space_group_name_H-M   'P 1'
#
loop_
_entity.id
_entity.type
_entity.pdbx_description
1 polymer ?
#
loop_
_entity_poly.entity_id
_entity_poly.type
_entity_poly.pdbx_seq_one_letter_code
_entity_poly.pdbx_strand_id
1 'polypeptide(L)'
;WKNTALKLAADKKELEKAYAVVAEVTALEERQRIAKEIHDTAGHSLTTVIMQTEAAKLIMDKNPEDAKNKIIAANLQAKNALEELRDSVHLLSGQKENQTLKTALENIIHESMDGTGITVRSEIEDVAVFLAKARFLCNTLKEGISNGLRHGGATAFWFELKQDGDKIRFLLSDNGKGVPMSALKIGFGLSSMKDRAKMFGGEVRFQSEEDEGFELVMVLPMDKSKGE
;
A
#
# COMPACT_ATOMS: atom_id res chain seq x y z
N TRP A 1 52.64 27.29 -4.92
CA TRP A 1 51.99 25.98 -5.06
C TRP A 1 51.57 25.39 -3.71
N LYS A 2 52.41 25.31 -2.65
CA LYS A 2 52.02 24.77 -1.34
C LYS A 2 50.93 25.58 -0.66
N ASN A 3 50.97 26.90 -0.69
CA ASN A 3 49.95 27.75 -0.05
C ASN A 3 48.60 27.68 -0.77
N THR A 4 48.59 27.50 -2.09
CA THR A 4 47.37 27.36 -2.89
C THR A 4 46.69 26.02 -2.61
N ALA A 5 47.47 24.95 -2.47
CA ALA A 5 46.95 23.62 -2.14
C ALA A 5 46.37 23.56 -0.74
N LEU A 6 46.99 24.20 0.26
CA LEU A 6 46.48 24.29 1.64
C LEU A 6 45.16 25.10 1.71
N LYS A 7 45.08 26.21 0.95
CA LYS A 7 43.84 27.01 0.88
C LYS A 7 42.70 26.21 0.24
N LEU A 8 42.96 25.52 -0.87
CA LEU A 8 41.98 24.69 -1.54
C LEU A 8 41.46 23.56 -0.64
N ALA A 9 42.34 22.94 0.16
CA ALA A 9 41.95 21.92 1.11
C ALA A 9 41.08 22.47 2.27
N ALA A 10 41.38 23.68 2.74
CA ALA A 10 40.57 24.37 3.75
C ALA A 10 39.20 24.74 3.19
N ASP A 11 39.12 25.33 2.02
CA ASP A 11 37.89 25.74 1.35
C ASP A 11 37.01 24.51 1.06
N LYS A 12 37.59 23.38 0.64
CA LYS A 12 36.88 22.11 0.44
C LYS A 12 36.25 21.60 1.74
N LYS A 13 37.01 21.63 2.84
CA LYS A 13 36.53 21.18 4.15
C LYS A 13 35.40 22.07 4.69
N GLU A 14 35.46 23.36 4.44
CA GLU A 14 34.43 24.32 4.79
C GLU A 14 33.15 24.07 3.96
N LEU A 15 33.30 23.81 2.68
CA LEU A 15 32.19 23.46 1.78
C LEU A 15 31.52 22.15 2.18
N GLU A 16 32.28 21.11 2.53
CA GLU A 16 31.76 19.83 3.03
C GLU A 16 30.95 20.01 4.32
N LYS A 17 31.41 20.88 5.23
CA LYS A 17 30.66 21.23 6.44
C LYS A 17 29.37 21.98 6.12
N ALA A 18 29.40 22.94 5.19
CA ALA A 18 28.23 23.67 4.77
C ALA A 18 27.17 22.73 4.13
N TYR A 19 27.61 21.81 3.26
CA TYR A 19 26.72 20.79 2.70
C TYR A 19 26.09 19.88 3.76
N ALA A 20 26.85 19.46 4.77
CA ALA A 20 26.33 18.65 5.87
C ALA A 20 25.24 19.39 6.66
N VAL A 21 25.45 20.67 6.97
CA VAL A 21 24.46 21.51 7.67
C VAL A 21 23.20 21.71 6.80
N VAL A 22 23.35 22.00 5.51
CA VAL A 22 22.20 22.13 4.60
C VAL A 22 21.41 20.83 4.53
N ALA A 23 22.08 19.68 4.41
CA ALA A 23 21.42 18.37 4.38
C ALA A 23 20.66 18.10 5.68
N GLU A 24 21.20 18.46 6.85
CA GLU A 24 20.54 18.30 8.14
C GLU A 24 19.31 19.21 8.27
N VAL A 25 19.41 20.48 7.86
CA VAL A 25 18.29 21.43 7.86
C VAL A 25 17.18 20.94 6.92
N THR A 26 17.52 20.52 5.71
CA THR A 26 16.53 19.99 4.76
C THR A 26 15.83 18.73 5.30
N ALA A 27 16.57 17.85 5.98
CA ALA A 27 15.98 16.67 6.62
C ALA A 27 15.03 17.04 7.78
N LEU A 28 15.35 18.06 8.56
CA LEU A 28 14.49 18.59 9.61
C LEU A 28 13.22 19.23 9.06
N GLU A 29 13.32 20.05 8.02
CA GLU A 29 12.18 20.65 7.35
C GLU A 29 11.23 19.61 6.77
N GLU A 30 11.78 18.58 6.14
CA GLU A 30 10.99 17.48 5.60
C GLU A 30 10.29 16.68 6.71
N ARG A 31 10.96 16.41 7.83
CA ARG A 31 10.33 15.79 9.00
C ARG A 31 9.19 16.62 9.57
N GLN A 32 9.33 17.93 9.66
CA GLN A 32 8.26 18.83 10.09
C GLN A 32 7.09 18.84 9.11
N ARG A 33 7.36 18.85 7.81
CA ARG A 33 6.34 18.78 6.77
C ARG A 33 5.52 17.48 6.88
N ILE A 34 6.20 16.35 7.01
CA ILE A 34 5.55 15.03 7.15
C ILE A 34 4.75 14.98 8.46
N ALA A 35 5.29 15.48 9.59
CA ALA A 35 4.57 15.50 10.87
C ALA A 35 3.27 16.32 10.79
N LYS A 36 3.28 17.44 10.07
CA LYS A 36 2.09 18.24 9.81
C LYS A 36 1.08 17.49 8.93
N GLU A 37 1.53 16.85 7.86
CA GLU A 37 0.68 16.07 6.97
C GLU A 37 0.02 14.88 7.70
N ILE A 38 0.78 14.21 8.59
CA ILE A 38 0.26 13.19 9.50
C ILE A 38 -0.86 13.76 10.37
N HIS A 39 -0.62 14.90 11.01
CA HIS A 39 -1.60 15.52 11.91
C HIS A 39 -2.89 15.89 11.18
N ASP A 40 -2.76 16.49 10.00
CA ASP A 40 -3.90 16.94 9.20
C ASP A 40 -4.72 15.74 8.67
N THR A 41 -4.05 14.73 8.15
CA THR A 41 -4.70 13.50 7.63
C THR A 41 -5.37 12.70 8.75
N ALA A 42 -4.66 12.47 9.86
CA ALA A 42 -5.20 11.75 11.00
C ALA A 42 -6.38 12.48 11.63
N GLY A 43 -6.27 13.80 11.81
CA GLY A 43 -7.32 14.63 12.38
C GLY A 43 -8.59 14.59 11.55
N HIS A 44 -8.48 14.71 10.22
CA HIS A 44 -9.63 14.65 9.32
C HIS A 44 -10.29 13.26 9.33
N SER A 45 -9.50 12.21 9.22
CA SER A 45 -10.01 10.83 9.20
C SER A 45 -10.67 10.44 10.53
N LEU A 46 -10.08 10.79 11.67
CA LEU A 46 -10.67 10.56 12.99
C LEU A 46 -11.97 11.31 13.18
N THR A 47 -12.03 12.56 12.73
CA THR A 47 -13.27 13.36 12.78
C THR A 47 -14.39 12.69 11.98
N THR A 48 -14.09 12.21 10.78
CA THR A 48 -15.05 11.49 9.94
C THR A 48 -15.54 10.20 10.61
N VAL A 49 -14.65 9.42 11.23
CA VAL A 49 -15.02 8.20 11.99
C VAL A 49 -15.95 8.54 13.15
N ILE A 50 -15.65 9.58 13.92
CA ILE A 50 -16.49 10.03 15.03
C ILE A 50 -17.87 10.44 14.52
N MET A 51 -17.95 11.26 13.46
CA MET A 51 -19.23 11.68 12.88
C MET A 51 -20.07 10.49 12.37
N GLN A 52 -19.45 9.53 11.71
CA GLN A 52 -20.15 8.33 11.22
C GLN A 52 -20.66 7.44 12.35
N THR A 53 -19.86 7.27 13.41
CA THR A 53 -20.26 6.45 14.58
C THR A 53 -21.35 7.13 15.39
N GLU A 54 -21.32 8.45 15.59
CA GLU A 54 -22.38 9.20 16.22
C GLU A 54 -23.68 9.16 15.39
N ALA A 55 -23.59 9.33 14.07
CA ALA A 55 -24.75 9.21 13.20
C ALA A 55 -25.36 7.79 13.26
N ALA A 56 -24.54 6.74 13.28
CA ALA A 56 -24.99 5.36 13.43
C ALA A 56 -25.75 5.16 14.75
N LYS A 57 -25.22 5.70 15.86
CA LYS A 57 -25.85 5.63 17.18
C LYS A 57 -27.23 6.28 17.20
N LEU A 58 -27.38 7.46 16.56
CA LEU A 58 -28.66 8.17 16.51
C LEU A 58 -29.76 7.46 15.73
N ILE A 59 -29.40 6.64 14.74
CA ILE A 59 -30.36 5.96 13.87
C ILE A 59 -30.52 4.47 14.17
N MET A 60 -29.77 3.92 15.12
CA MET A 60 -29.67 2.48 15.39
C MET A 60 -31.05 1.87 15.68
N ASP A 61 -31.89 2.53 16.45
CA ASP A 61 -33.24 2.02 16.80
C ASP A 61 -34.26 2.20 15.66
N LYS A 62 -34.04 3.19 14.77
CA LYS A 62 -34.98 3.52 13.68
C LYS A 62 -34.64 2.81 12.37
N ASN A 63 -33.37 2.68 12.08
CA ASN A 63 -32.88 2.06 10.87
C ASN A 63 -31.57 1.29 11.16
N PRO A 64 -31.67 0.07 11.73
CA PRO A 64 -30.50 -0.73 12.13
C PRO A 64 -29.55 -1.06 10.96
N GLU A 65 -30.11 -1.27 9.75
CA GLU A 65 -29.27 -1.61 8.57
C GLU A 65 -28.40 -0.43 8.12
N ASP A 66 -28.96 0.77 8.09
CA ASP A 66 -28.18 1.98 7.76
C ASP A 66 -27.18 2.31 8.87
N ALA A 67 -27.53 2.11 10.14
CA ALA A 67 -26.61 2.21 11.26
C ALA A 67 -25.40 1.28 11.11
N LYS A 68 -25.67 0.02 10.76
CA LYS A 68 -24.63 -0.99 10.49
C LYS A 68 -23.71 -0.56 9.34
N ASN A 69 -24.28 -0.04 8.25
CA ASN A 69 -23.50 0.46 7.11
C ASN A 69 -22.59 1.62 7.50
N LYS A 70 -23.06 2.55 8.33
CA LYS A 70 -22.24 3.65 8.86
C LYS A 70 -21.11 3.17 9.76
N ILE A 71 -21.34 2.16 10.60
CA ILE A 71 -20.29 1.55 11.43
C ILE A 71 -19.24 0.86 10.56
N ILE A 72 -19.65 0.14 9.51
CA ILE A 72 -18.73 -0.50 8.57
C ILE A 72 -17.88 0.56 7.85
N ALA A 73 -18.48 1.65 7.38
CA ALA A 73 -17.79 2.75 6.73
C ALA A 73 -16.79 3.44 7.69
N ALA A 74 -17.19 3.69 8.94
CA ALA A 74 -16.32 4.26 9.97
C ALA A 74 -15.11 3.35 10.27
N ASN A 75 -15.33 2.04 10.36
CA ASN A 75 -14.26 1.07 10.61
C ASN A 75 -13.26 1.03 9.45
N LEU A 76 -13.75 1.06 8.20
CA LEU A 76 -12.90 1.14 7.03
C LEU A 76 -12.06 2.42 7.00
N GLN A 77 -12.70 3.57 7.27
CA GLN A 77 -12.01 4.86 7.34
C GLN A 77 -10.91 4.85 8.41
N ALA A 78 -11.18 4.27 9.58
CA ALA A 78 -10.19 4.12 10.65
C ALA A 78 -9.01 3.24 10.25
N LYS A 79 -9.26 2.13 9.53
CA LYS A 79 -8.20 1.25 9.02
C LYS A 79 -7.32 1.97 7.99
N ASN A 80 -7.93 2.67 7.04
CA ASN A 80 -7.19 3.43 6.03
C ASN A 80 -6.33 4.53 6.68
N ALA A 81 -6.89 5.27 7.63
CA ALA A 81 -6.14 6.30 8.37
C ALA A 81 -4.96 5.72 9.15
N LEU A 82 -5.13 4.55 9.76
CA LEU A 82 -4.05 3.89 10.49
C LEU A 82 -2.92 3.44 9.55
N GLU A 83 -3.25 2.97 8.35
CA GLU A 83 -2.25 2.62 7.32
C GLU A 83 -1.49 3.87 6.85
N GLU A 84 -2.19 4.97 6.55
CA GLU A 84 -1.58 6.24 6.15
C GLU A 84 -0.65 6.79 7.24
N LEU A 85 -1.05 6.69 8.52
CA LEU A 85 -0.21 7.07 9.66
C LEU A 85 1.05 6.21 9.75
N ARG A 86 0.94 4.89 9.62
CA ARG A 86 2.09 3.99 9.61
C ARG A 86 3.05 4.33 8.46
N ASP A 87 2.51 4.61 7.27
CA ASP A 87 3.29 5.01 6.12
C ASP A 87 4.11 6.26 6.38
N SER A 88 3.49 7.26 6.98
CA SER A 88 4.11 8.53 7.30
C SER A 88 5.17 8.41 8.41
N VAL A 89 4.91 7.61 9.46
CA VAL A 89 5.88 7.34 10.54
C VAL A 89 7.12 6.61 10.02
N HIS A 90 6.96 5.67 9.10
CA HIS A 90 8.11 5.00 8.48
C HIS A 90 8.97 5.93 7.63
N LEU A 91 8.37 6.91 6.95
CA LEU A 91 9.12 7.97 6.26
C LEU A 91 9.95 8.82 7.24
N LEU A 92 9.41 9.08 8.46
CA LEU A 92 10.11 9.83 9.50
C LEU A 92 11.25 9.05 10.15
N SER A 93 11.13 7.73 10.29
CA SER A 93 12.11 6.92 11.00
C SER A 93 13.44 6.78 10.24
N GLY A 94 13.48 7.16 8.96
CA GLY A 94 14.70 7.06 8.15
C GLY A 94 15.23 5.64 8.01
N GLN A 95 14.47 4.65 8.46
CA GLN A 95 14.79 3.26 8.23
C GLN A 95 14.62 3.01 6.74
N LYS A 96 15.76 3.02 6.03
CA LYS A 96 15.87 2.32 4.77
C LYS A 96 15.64 0.86 5.12
N GLU A 97 14.40 0.37 5.00
CA GLU A 97 14.24 -1.05 4.82
C GLU A 97 15.00 -1.37 3.53
N ASN A 98 16.16 -2.01 3.69
CA ASN A 98 16.94 -2.57 2.58
C ASN A 98 16.18 -3.76 1.92
N GLN A 99 14.87 -3.81 2.14
CA GLN A 99 14.04 -4.88 1.65
C GLN A 99 13.44 -4.45 0.31
N THR A 100 13.78 -5.16 -0.75
CA THR A 100 13.18 -4.93 -2.07
C THR A 100 11.69 -5.28 -2.03
N LEU A 101 10.89 -4.73 -2.95
CA LEU A 101 9.48 -5.11 -3.11
C LEU A 101 9.36 -6.63 -3.27
N LYS A 102 10.25 -7.24 -4.05
CA LYS A 102 10.31 -8.70 -4.24
C LYS A 102 10.41 -9.43 -2.91
N THR A 103 11.38 -9.09 -2.07
CA THR A 103 11.58 -9.75 -0.76
C THR A 103 10.37 -9.54 0.17
N ALA A 104 9.75 -8.36 0.14
CA ALA A 104 8.54 -8.08 0.93
C ALA A 104 7.37 -8.98 0.51
N LEU A 105 7.15 -9.16 -0.80
CA LEU A 105 6.10 -10.02 -1.34
C LEU A 105 6.38 -11.50 -1.07
N GLU A 106 7.61 -11.95 -1.21
CA GLU A 106 8.04 -13.32 -0.87
C GLU A 106 7.78 -13.64 0.60
N ASN A 107 8.06 -12.72 1.52
CA ASN A 107 7.77 -12.88 2.94
C ASN A 107 6.26 -13.00 3.21
N ILE A 108 5.44 -12.16 2.58
CA ILE A 108 3.96 -12.25 2.70
C ILE A 108 3.47 -13.61 2.24
N ILE A 109 3.98 -14.15 1.14
CA ILE A 109 3.64 -15.46 0.63
C ILE A 109 4.02 -16.53 1.64
N HIS A 110 5.25 -16.48 2.16
CA HIS A 110 5.73 -17.44 3.15
C HIS A 110 4.88 -17.42 4.43
N GLU A 111 4.62 -16.23 4.98
CA GLU A 111 3.76 -16.05 6.15
C GLU A 111 2.33 -16.54 5.91
N SER A 112 1.80 -16.37 4.68
CA SER A 112 0.45 -16.81 4.32
C SER A 112 0.34 -18.34 4.23
N MET A 113 1.40 -19.03 3.86
CA MET A 113 1.46 -20.51 3.79
C MET A 113 1.67 -21.12 5.16
N ASP A 114 2.33 -20.42 6.09
CA ASP A 114 2.68 -20.98 7.40
C ASP A 114 1.42 -21.28 8.23
N GLY A 115 1.28 -22.54 8.64
CA GLY A 115 0.17 -23.03 9.46
C GLY A 115 -1.22 -23.01 8.80
N THR A 116 -1.36 -22.60 7.54
CA THR A 116 -2.67 -22.46 6.86
C THR A 116 -3.02 -23.63 5.95
N GLY A 117 -2.06 -24.43 5.54
CA GLY A 117 -2.24 -25.55 4.61
C GLY A 117 -2.47 -25.15 3.14
N ILE A 118 -2.33 -23.84 2.82
CA ILE A 118 -2.42 -23.38 1.43
C ILE A 118 -1.07 -23.49 0.71
N THR A 119 -1.14 -23.50 -0.62
CA THR A 119 0.04 -23.44 -1.50
C THR A 119 -0.03 -22.17 -2.32
N VAL A 120 1.04 -21.35 -2.31
CA VAL A 120 1.17 -20.20 -3.20
C VAL A 120 2.38 -20.44 -4.12
N ARG A 121 2.16 -20.48 -5.43
CA ARG A 121 3.21 -20.45 -6.44
C ARG A 121 3.36 -19.02 -6.93
N SER A 122 4.60 -18.57 -7.13
CA SER A 122 4.82 -17.18 -7.53
C SER A 122 5.95 -17.02 -8.54
N GLU A 123 5.83 -15.98 -9.36
CA GLU A 123 6.86 -15.45 -10.25
C GLU A 123 6.97 -13.95 -9.99
N ILE A 124 8.08 -13.50 -9.38
CA ILE A 124 8.21 -12.12 -8.90
C ILE A 124 9.50 -11.53 -9.49
N GLU A 125 9.36 -10.57 -10.38
CA GLU A 125 10.46 -9.76 -10.87
C GLU A 125 10.85 -8.71 -9.82
N ASP A 126 12.12 -8.31 -9.82
CA ASP A 126 12.60 -7.24 -8.95
C ASP A 126 12.29 -5.88 -9.60
N VAL A 127 11.21 -5.27 -9.13
CA VAL A 127 10.68 -4.01 -9.66
C VAL A 127 10.92 -2.89 -8.64
N ALA A 128 11.61 -1.84 -9.08
CA ALA A 128 11.84 -0.66 -8.25
C ALA A 128 10.61 0.27 -8.29
N VAL A 129 10.01 0.51 -7.13
CA VAL A 129 8.87 1.43 -6.96
C VAL A 129 9.02 2.26 -5.70
N PHE A 130 8.34 3.42 -5.65
CA PHE A 130 8.26 4.19 -4.42
C PHE A 130 7.52 3.41 -3.32
N LEU A 131 7.89 3.69 -2.08
CA LEU A 131 7.41 2.99 -0.88
C LEU A 131 5.88 2.91 -0.81
N ALA A 132 5.16 3.99 -1.13
CA ALA A 132 3.69 4.00 -1.13
C ALA A 132 3.08 2.97 -2.10
N LYS A 133 3.66 2.84 -3.31
CA LYS A 133 3.22 1.85 -4.30
C LYS A 133 3.61 0.43 -3.88
N ALA A 134 4.83 0.24 -3.33
CA ALA A 134 5.27 -1.05 -2.79
C ALA A 134 4.29 -1.57 -1.72
N ARG A 135 3.91 -0.71 -0.77
CA ARG A 135 2.94 -1.05 0.28
C ARG A 135 1.55 -1.36 -0.26
N PHE A 136 1.10 -0.58 -1.24
CA PHE A 136 -0.17 -0.87 -1.89
C PHE A 136 -0.19 -2.26 -2.52
N LEU A 137 0.89 -2.64 -3.23
CA LEU A 137 1.03 -3.98 -3.82
C LEU A 137 1.07 -5.07 -2.75
N CYS A 138 1.83 -4.87 -1.67
CA CYS A 138 1.89 -5.78 -0.53
C CYS A 138 0.52 -5.97 0.14
N ASN A 139 -0.20 -4.89 0.40
CA ASN A 139 -1.53 -4.94 1.02
C ASN A 139 -2.55 -5.60 0.09
N THR A 140 -2.45 -5.36 -1.22
CA THR A 140 -3.31 -6.03 -2.22
C THR A 140 -3.08 -7.54 -2.23
N LEU A 141 -1.83 -8.01 -2.12
CA LEU A 141 -1.52 -9.43 -2.02
C LEU A 141 -2.11 -10.06 -0.75
N LYS A 142 -1.90 -9.44 0.41
CA LYS A 142 -2.47 -9.89 1.70
C LYS A 142 -3.99 -9.99 1.65
N GLU A 143 -4.64 -8.95 1.18
CA GLU A 143 -6.10 -8.89 1.08
C GLU A 143 -6.64 -9.91 0.06
N GLY A 144 -5.99 -10.08 -1.08
CA GLY A 144 -6.38 -11.06 -2.09
C GLY A 144 -6.29 -12.49 -1.57
N ILE A 145 -5.19 -12.87 -0.92
CA ILE A 145 -5.04 -14.19 -0.30
C ILE A 145 -6.10 -14.39 0.80
N SER A 146 -6.29 -13.38 1.67
CA SER A 146 -7.30 -13.43 2.73
C SER A 146 -8.72 -13.61 2.18
N ASN A 147 -9.05 -12.94 1.06
CA ASN A 147 -10.35 -13.06 0.41
C ASN A 147 -10.54 -14.45 -0.22
N GLY A 148 -9.56 -14.98 -0.92
CA GLY A 148 -9.60 -16.35 -1.46
C GLY A 148 -9.83 -17.39 -0.36
N LEU A 149 -9.11 -17.27 0.77
CA LEU A 149 -9.29 -18.15 1.93
C LEU A 149 -10.68 -18.04 2.55
N ARG A 150 -11.13 -16.83 2.88
CA ARG A 150 -12.37 -16.61 3.65
C ARG A 150 -13.63 -16.78 2.82
N HIS A 151 -13.61 -16.35 1.59
CA HIS A 151 -14.78 -16.29 0.72
C HIS A 151 -14.78 -17.40 -0.32
N GLY A 152 -13.61 -17.72 -0.88
CA GLY A 152 -13.44 -18.76 -1.90
C GLY A 152 -13.23 -20.16 -1.33
N GLY A 153 -12.73 -20.30 -0.11
CA GLY A 153 -12.25 -21.57 0.40
C GLY A 153 -11.05 -22.10 -0.41
N ALA A 154 -10.26 -21.17 -0.98
CA ALA A 154 -9.13 -21.48 -1.82
C ALA A 154 -8.03 -22.23 -1.04
N THR A 155 -7.38 -23.18 -1.70
CA THR A 155 -6.27 -23.96 -1.17
C THR A 155 -4.96 -23.73 -1.95
N ALA A 156 -5.06 -23.15 -3.15
CA ALA A 156 -3.92 -22.86 -3.99
C ALA A 156 -4.08 -21.48 -4.64
N PHE A 157 -2.95 -20.79 -4.74
CA PHE A 157 -2.85 -19.47 -5.34
C PHE A 157 -1.71 -19.43 -6.36
N TRP A 158 -1.90 -18.65 -7.42
CA TRP A 158 -0.87 -18.21 -8.34
C TRP A 158 -0.68 -16.70 -8.23
N PHE A 159 0.56 -16.27 -8.00
CA PHE A 159 0.91 -14.85 -7.92
C PHE A 159 2.00 -14.50 -8.94
N GLU A 160 1.80 -13.41 -9.67
CA GLU A 160 2.77 -12.91 -10.63
C GLU A 160 2.95 -11.40 -10.46
N LEU A 161 4.20 -10.94 -10.41
CA LEU A 161 4.57 -9.53 -10.52
C LEU A 161 5.61 -9.40 -11.62
N LYS A 162 5.27 -8.69 -12.68
CA LYS A 162 6.16 -8.46 -13.84
C LYS A 162 6.18 -6.99 -14.24
N GLN A 163 7.33 -6.57 -14.77
CA GLN A 163 7.46 -5.31 -15.46
C GLN A 163 7.20 -5.52 -16.94
N ASP A 164 6.26 -4.76 -17.51
CA ASP A 164 5.95 -4.73 -18.94
C ASP A 164 6.13 -3.29 -19.46
N GLY A 165 7.31 -3.02 -20.00
CA GLY A 165 7.71 -1.68 -20.44
C GLY A 165 7.68 -0.66 -19.30
N ASP A 166 6.82 0.34 -19.41
CA ASP A 166 6.61 1.40 -18.42
C ASP A 166 5.51 1.07 -17.38
N LYS A 167 5.07 -0.19 -17.33
CA LYS A 167 4.00 -0.66 -16.45
C LYS A 167 4.43 -1.83 -15.60
N ILE A 168 3.75 -1.97 -14.47
CA ILE A 168 3.83 -3.12 -13.58
C ILE A 168 2.53 -3.88 -13.73
N ARG A 169 2.63 -5.18 -14.01
CA ARG A 169 1.51 -6.11 -13.98
C ARG A 169 1.57 -6.94 -12.71
N PHE A 170 0.50 -6.89 -11.94
CA PHE A 170 0.26 -7.71 -10.75
C PHE A 170 -0.92 -8.62 -11.06
N LEU A 171 -0.75 -9.92 -10.89
CA LEU A 171 -1.79 -10.91 -11.06
C LEU A 171 -1.83 -11.82 -9.83
N LEU A 172 -3.01 -12.01 -9.26
CA LEU A 172 -3.28 -12.99 -8.23
C LEU A 172 -4.51 -13.80 -8.63
N SER A 173 -4.37 -15.11 -8.69
CA SER A 173 -5.44 -16.05 -9.01
C SER A 173 -5.53 -17.11 -7.93
N ASP A 174 -6.73 -17.57 -7.60
CA ASP A 174 -6.97 -18.67 -6.67
C ASP A 174 -7.86 -19.77 -7.28
N ASN A 175 -7.84 -20.94 -6.66
CA ASN A 175 -8.66 -22.10 -7.03
C ASN A 175 -9.92 -22.26 -6.19
N GLY A 176 -10.41 -21.17 -5.60
CA GLY A 176 -11.63 -21.20 -4.78
C GLY A 176 -12.89 -21.45 -5.62
N LYS A 177 -14.04 -21.47 -4.94
CA LYS A 177 -15.34 -21.72 -5.60
C LYS A 177 -15.80 -20.60 -6.53
N GLY A 178 -15.11 -19.45 -6.56
CA GLY A 178 -15.49 -18.32 -7.39
C GLY A 178 -16.93 -17.84 -7.15
N VAL A 179 -17.36 -16.92 -7.99
CA VAL A 179 -18.76 -16.46 -8.09
C VAL A 179 -19.00 -15.93 -9.50
N PRO A 180 -20.18 -16.06 -10.08
CA PRO A 180 -20.50 -15.41 -11.34
C PRO A 180 -20.32 -13.89 -11.22
N MET A 181 -19.71 -13.23 -12.21
CA MET A 181 -19.46 -11.78 -12.17
C MET A 181 -20.74 -10.95 -11.96
N SER A 182 -21.89 -11.43 -12.41
CA SER A 182 -23.20 -10.81 -12.16
C SER A 182 -23.61 -10.82 -10.68
N ALA A 183 -23.11 -11.79 -9.90
CA ALA A 183 -23.38 -11.94 -8.48
C ALA A 183 -22.26 -11.37 -7.60
N LEU A 184 -21.13 -10.95 -8.20
CA LEU A 184 -20.00 -10.40 -7.46
C LEU A 184 -20.38 -9.07 -6.80
N LYS A 185 -20.53 -9.11 -5.48
CA LYS A 185 -20.69 -7.89 -4.69
C LYS A 185 -19.30 -7.29 -4.43
N ILE A 186 -19.02 -6.16 -5.06
CA ILE A 186 -17.79 -5.40 -4.77
C ILE A 186 -17.90 -4.84 -3.36
N GLY A 187 -17.30 -5.53 -2.41
CA GLY A 187 -17.15 -5.08 -1.04
C GLY A 187 -16.10 -3.95 -0.92
N PHE A 188 -15.93 -3.46 0.30
CA PHE A 188 -15.00 -2.35 0.58
C PHE A 188 -13.55 -2.65 0.18
N GLY A 189 -13.05 -3.89 0.39
CA GLY A 189 -11.68 -4.28 0.03
C GLY A 189 -11.41 -4.11 -1.48
N LEU A 190 -12.28 -4.69 -2.31
CA LEU A 190 -12.16 -4.61 -3.77
C LEU A 190 -12.39 -3.18 -4.30
N SER A 191 -13.32 -2.42 -3.69
CA SER A 191 -13.52 -1.00 -4.04
C SER A 191 -12.29 -0.16 -3.72
N SER A 192 -11.74 -0.31 -2.51
CA SER A 192 -10.53 0.40 -2.09
C SER A 192 -9.33 0.09 -2.99
N MET A 193 -9.17 -1.17 -3.42
CA MET A 193 -8.12 -1.54 -4.39
C MET A 193 -8.28 -0.78 -5.71
N LYS A 194 -9.51 -0.68 -6.25
CA LYS A 194 -9.79 0.09 -7.48
C LYS A 194 -9.47 1.57 -7.34
N ASP A 195 -9.90 2.17 -6.23
CA ASP A 195 -9.72 3.60 -6.00
C ASP A 195 -8.23 3.94 -5.80
N ARG A 196 -7.50 3.14 -5.04
CA ARG A 196 -6.04 3.32 -4.86
C ARG A 196 -5.26 3.07 -6.15
N ALA A 197 -5.62 2.07 -6.95
CA ALA A 197 -4.99 1.86 -8.25
C ALA A 197 -5.15 3.08 -9.17
N LYS A 198 -6.36 3.68 -9.20
CA LYS A 198 -6.62 4.93 -9.94
C LYS A 198 -5.76 6.09 -9.44
N MET A 199 -5.57 6.23 -8.13
CA MET A 199 -4.69 7.26 -7.55
C MET A 199 -3.24 7.13 -8.04
N PHE A 200 -2.76 5.89 -8.27
CA PHE A 200 -1.47 5.62 -8.89
C PHE A 200 -1.49 5.69 -10.42
N GLY A 201 -2.60 6.10 -11.04
CA GLY A 201 -2.74 6.17 -12.50
C GLY A 201 -2.92 4.83 -13.19
N GLY A 202 -3.30 3.80 -12.45
CA GLY A 202 -3.51 2.44 -12.94
C GLY A 202 -4.96 1.96 -12.90
N GLU A 203 -5.15 0.68 -13.15
CA GLU A 203 -6.44 0.02 -13.12
C GLU A 203 -6.39 -1.36 -12.47
N VAL A 204 -7.54 -1.82 -11.96
CA VAL A 204 -7.74 -3.17 -11.43
C VAL A 204 -8.94 -3.80 -12.12
N ARG A 205 -8.77 -5.05 -12.54
CA ARG A 205 -9.83 -5.90 -13.09
C ARG A 205 -9.97 -7.13 -12.24
N PHE A 206 -11.20 -7.59 -12.07
CA PHE A 206 -11.52 -8.83 -11.41
C PHE A 206 -12.24 -9.74 -12.40
N GLN A 207 -11.91 -11.04 -12.34
CA GLN A 207 -12.60 -12.10 -13.08
C GLN A 207 -12.90 -13.24 -12.12
N SER A 208 -14.07 -13.82 -12.27
CA SER A 208 -14.48 -14.96 -11.46
C SER A 208 -15.64 -15.68 -12.13
N GLU A 209 -15.60 -16.99 -12.12
CA GLU A 209 -16.68 -17.87 -12.54
C GLU A 209 -16.93 -18.91 -11.43
N GLU A 210 -18.12 -19.48 -11.41
CA GLU A 210 -18.49 -20.49 -10.41
C GLU A 210 -17.59 -21.73 -10.58
N ASP A 211 -16.98 -22.18 -9.48
CA ASP A 211 -16.02 -23.28 -9.40
C ASP A 211 -14.69 -23.08 -10.17
N GLU A 212 -14.44 -21.88 -10.72
CA GLU A 212 -13.19 -21.58 -11.43
C GLU A 212 -12.26 -20.61 -10.64
N GLY A 213 -12.65 -20.23 -9.42
CA GLY A 213 -11.86 -19.37 -8.56
C GLY A 213 -12.05 -17.88 -8.86
N PHE A 214 -11.07 -17.09 -8.40
CA PHE A 214 -11.08 -15.64 -8.54
C PHE A 214 -9.72 -15.15 -9.05
N GLU A 215 -9.75 -14.24 -10.00
CA GLU A 215 -8.56 -13.59 -10.55
C GLU A 215 -8.62 -12.07 -10.35
N LEU A 216 -7.51 -11.51 -9.87
CA LEU A 216 -7.27 -10.09 -9.75
C LEU A 216 -6.08 -9.72 -10.64
N VAL A 217 -6.32 -8.83 -11.60
CA VAL A 217 -5.26 -8.26 -12.44
C VAL A 217 -5.21 -6.76 -12.19
N MET A 218 -4.02 -6.27 -11.82
CA MET A 218 -3.75 -4.85 -11.65
C MET A 218 -2.62 -4.42 -12.57
N VAL A 219 -2.79 -3.26 -13.19
CA VAL A 219 -1.76 -2.62 -14.01
C VAL A 219 -1.52 -1.22 -13.47
N LEU A 220 -0.29 -0.94 -13.08
CA LEU A 220 0.16 0.36 -12.59
C LEU A 220 1.28 0.91 -13.47
N PRO A 221 1.37 2.22 -13.70
CA PRO A 221 2.54 2.80 -14.35
C PRO A 221 3.78 2.65 -13.44
N MET A 222 4.96 2.53 -14.04
CA MET A 222 6.22 2.66 -13.31
C MET A 222 6.35 4.05 -12.70
N ASP A 223 7.11 4.15 -11.62
CA ASP A 223 7.43 5.45 -11.06
C ASP A 223 8.41 6.16 -12.02
N LYS A 224 8.10 7.40 -12.39
CA LYS A 224 9.04 8.21 -13.16
C LYS A 224 10.27 8.44 -12.29
N SER A 225 11.45 8.00 -12.75
CA SER A 225 12.71 8.38 -12.14
C SER A 225 12.79 9.91 -12.12
N LYS A 226 12.99 10.51 -10.94
CA LYS A 226 13.38 11.93 -10.86
C LYS A 226 14.78 12.04 -11.44
N GLY A 227 14.88 12.37 -12.72
CA GLY A 227 16.17 12.57 -13.37
C GLY A 227 16.04 12.69 -14.88
N GLU A 228 15.61 13.86 -15.33
CA GLU A 228 16.20 14.64 -16.42
C GLU A 228 15.73 16.08 -16.27
#